data_4adbf1b8797dc6d71050fc5b8073f0ed
#
_entry.id   4adbf1b8797dc6d71050fc5b8073f0ed
#
_cell.length_a   1.000
_cell.length_b   1.000
_cell.length_c   1.000
_cell.angle_alpha   90.00
_cell.angle_beta   90.00
_cell.angle_gamma   90.00
#
_symmetry.space_group_name_H-M   'P 1'
#
loop_
_entity.id
_entity.type
_entity.pdbx_description
1 polymer ?
#
loop_
_entity_poly.entity_id
_entity_poly.type
_entity_poly.pdbx_seq_one_letter_code
_entity_poly.pdbx_strand_id
1 'polypeptide(L)'
;MVIGVVGDSGSGKTTLSAAIAAEIAAQVGPRVTGHSRVTSICLDDYHRYDRAARSRLDLTALAPECNRLDLMAEHLQALKRGASVVKPVYNHEHGTFDPDEHVTPGDIVIARGLLALHTAELRSAFDLTVFLDPDPALRIRWKIARDTAKRGYTAEQVIQHIRRRHTDYERYVAPQRAHADVVIMYAPAPDGTLTLRTDVRTKRDVSIVLAAAERARGQAVSAASVPVEAR
;
A
#
# COMPACT_ATOMS: atom_id res chain seq x y z
N MET A 1 11.70 7.61 11.74
CA MET A 1 10.78 6.46 11.94
C MET A 1 10.22 6.04 10.58
N VAL A 2 10.14 4.73 10.31
CA VAL A 2 9.59 4.20 9.04
C VAL A 2 8.39 3.29 9.34
N ILE A 3 7.23 3.63 8.77
CA ILE A 3 5.98 2.86 8.90
C ILE A 3 5.70 2.15 7.58
N GLY A 4 5.56 0.82 7.61
CA GLY A 4 5.19 0.01 6.47
C GLY A 4 3.67 -0.22 6.38
N VAL A 5 3.06 0.07 5.24
CA VAL A 5 1.65 -0.23 4.96
C VAL A 5 1.56 -1.22 3.81
N VAL A 6 1.20 -2.45 4.14
CA VAL A 6 1.29 -3.62 3.26
C VAL A 6 -0.09 -4.22 3.01
N GLY A 7 -0.23 -4.95 1.93
CA GLY A 7 -1.47 -5.63 1.55
C GLY A 7 -1.66 -5.67 0.05
N ASP A 8 -2.66 -6.41 -0.42
CA ASP A 8 -2.89 -6.57 -1.85
C ASP A 8 -3.37 -5.28 -2.55
N SER A 9 -3.36 -5.31 -3.86
CA SER A 9 -3.92 -4.24 -4.69
C SER A 9 -5.43 -4.10 -4.44
N GLY A 10 -5.86 -2.88 -4.13
CA GLY A 10 -7.25 -2.61 -3.75
C GLY A 10 -7.55 -2.77 -2.26
N SER A 11 -6.56 -3.08 -1.40
CA SER A 11 -6.78 -3.23 0.05
C SER A 11 -6.97 -1.91 0.82
N GLY A 12 -6.79 -0.75 0.18
CA GLY A 12 -6.91 0.55 0.86
C GLY A 12 -5.59 1.12 1.38
N LYS A 13 -4.42 0.59 0.99
CA LYS A 13 -3.09 1.09 1.44
C LYS A 13 -2.93 2.60 1.28
N THR A 14 -3.30 3.15 0.13
CA THR A 14 -3.16 4.61 -0.14
C THR A 14 -4.05 5.43 0.80
N THR A 15 -5.29 4.99 1.03
CA THR A 15 -6.24 5.65 1.93
C THR A 15 -5.73 5.63 3.38
N LEU A 16 -5.27 4.46 3.85
CA LEU A 16 -4.72 4.35 5.20
C LEU A 16 -3.44 5.19 5.36
N SER A 17 -2.53 5.15 4.37
CA SER A 17 -1.29 5.96 4.43
C SER A 17 -1.58 7.45 4.50
N ALA A 18 -2.55 7.94 3.75
CA ALA A 18 -3.00 9.33 3.81
C ALA A 18 -3.64 9.66 5.17
N ALA A 19 -4.44 8.74 5.72
CA ALA A 19 -5.04 8.91 7.05
C ALA A 19 -3.98 8.95 8.16
N ILE A 20 -2.95 8.08 8.11
CA ILE A 20 -1.82 8.11 9.06
C ILE A 20 -1.08 9.46 8.96
N ALA A 21 -0.79 9.94 7.76
CA ALA A 21 -0.15 11.24 7.56
C ALA A 21 -0.98 12.40 8.15
N ALA A 22 -2.31 12.34 7.98
CA ALA A 22 -3.23 13.34 8.53
C ALA A 22 -3.28 13.29 10.06
N GLU A 23 -3.29 12.11 10.69
CA GLU A 23 -3.25 11.96 12.15
C GLU A 23 -1.93 12.50 12.73
N ILE A 24 -0.80 12.20 12.08
CA ILE A 24 0.50 12.75 12.49
C ILE A 24 0.49 14.28 12.41
N ALA A 25 -0.01 14.84 11.30
CA ALA A 25 -0.10 16.29 11.12
C ALA A 25 -0.99 16.97 12.18
N ALA A 26 -2.10 16.32 12.56
CA ALA A 26 -3.02 16.84 13.59
C ALA A 26 -2.39 16.84 14.99
N GLN A 27 -1.59 15.82 15.33
CA GLN A 27 -0.99 15.68 16.66
C GLN A 27 0.28 16.53 16.85
N VAL A 28 1.08 16.70 15.79
CA VAL A 28 2.42 17.31 15.92
C VAL A 28 2.46 18.74 15.36
N GLY A 29 1.41 19.19 14.67
CA GLY A 29 1.35 20.51 14.03
C GLY A 29 2.33 20.66 12.85
N PRO A 30 2.26 21.80 12.13
CA PRO A 30 3.16 22.07 11.02
C PRO A 30 4.59 22.35 11.52
N ARG A 31 5.61 21.98 10.72
CA ARG A 31 7.00 22.35 10.98
C ARG A 31 7.22 23.85 10.71
N VAL A 32 8.00 24.48 11.56
CA VAL A 32 8.40 25.91 11.39
C VAL A 32 9.41 26.08 10.24
N THR A 33 10.10 25.01 9.84
CA THR A 33 11.10 25.02 8.77
C THR A 33 10.64 24.19 7.58
N GLY A 34 10.23 24.77 6.51
CA GLY A 34 9.82 24.31 5.16
C GLY A 34 9.88 22.85 4.69
N HIS A 35 10.27 21.88 5.52
CA HIS A 35 10.31 20.45 5.18
C HIS A 35 9.09 19.71 5.74
N SER A 36 8.52 18.82 4.97
CA SER A 36 7.40 17.97 5.43
C SER A 36 7.84 17.09 6.60
N ARG A 37 6.98 16.95 7.62
CA ARG A 37 7.21 15.98 8.71
C ARG A 37 7.03 14.54 8.26
N VAL A 38 6.20 14.33 7.23
CA VAL A 38 5.86 13.01 6.71
C VAL A 38 6.24 12.91 5.25
N THR A 39 7.03 11.91 4.90
CA THR A 39 7.34 11.52 3.53
C THR A 39 6.61 10.23 3.20
N SER A 40 5.87 10.21 2.10
CA SER A 40 5.21 8.99 1.60
C SER A 40 5.97 8.43 0.41
N ILE A 41 6.27 7.12 0.43
CA ILE A 41 6.96 6.42 -0.65
C ILE A 41 6.14 5.23 -1.13
N CYS A 42 6.03 5.07 -2.46
CA CYS A 42 5.42 3.92 -3.10
C CYS A 42 6.47 2.86 -3.41
N LEU A 43 6.37 1.70 -2.79
CA LEU A 43 7.29 0.59 -3.04
C LEU A 43 6.89 -0.23 -4.29
N ASP A 44 5.67 -0.06 -4.78
CA ASP A 44 5.23 -0.67 -6.04
C ASP A 44 5.89 -0.01 -7.27
N ASP A 45 6.65 1.10 -7.08
CA ASP A 45 7.45 1.74 -8.12
C ASP A 45 8.75 0.99 -8.44
N TYR A 46 9.20 0.11 -7.54
CA TYR A 46 10.46 -0.62 -7.67
C TYR A 46 10.37 -1.84 -8.59
N HIS A 47 9.50 -1.78 -9.62
CA HIS A 47 9.46 -2.83 -10.62
C HIS A 47 10.78 -2.93 -11.40
N ARG A 48 11.18 -4.15 -11.76
CA ARG A 48 12.34 -4.44 -12.61
C ARG A 48 11.99 -4.33 -14.10
N TYR A 49 10.74 -4.63 -14.42
CA TYR A 49 10.24 -4.73 -15.80
C TYR A 49 9.00 -3.86 -15.99
N ASP A 50 8.87 -3.27 -17.17
CA ASP A 50 7.63 -2.64 -17.61
C ASP A 50 6.52 -3.68 -17.82
N ARG A 51 5.29 -3.22 -18.09
CA ARG A 51 4.14 -4.12 -18.29
C ARG A 51 4.32 -5.06 -19.46
N ALA A 52 4.90 -4.59 -20.58
CA ALA A 52 5.10 -5.37 -21.79
C ALA A 52 6.15 -6.46 -21.56
N ALA A 53 7.27 -6.14 -20.93
CA ALA A 53 8.31 -7.09 -20.58
C ALA A 53 7.79 -8.17 -19.61
N ARG A 54 7.05 -7.79 -18.55
CA ARG A 54 6.42 -8.76 -17.64
C ARG A 54 5.47 -9.72 -18.37
N SER A 55 4.68 -9.19 -19.32
CA SER A 55 3.76 -10.02 -20.11
C SER A 55 4.49 -11.04 -20.96
N ARG A 56 5.62 -10.66 -21.57
CA ARG A 56 6.45 -11.59 -22.36
C ARG A 56 7.11 -12.68 -21.50
N LEU A 57 7.44 -12.36 -20.26
CA LEU A 57 8.06 -13.27 -19.30
C LEU A 57 7.02 -14.11 -18.52
N ASP A 58 5.73 -13.92 -18.79
CA ASP A 58 4.61 -14.51 -18.04
C ASP A 58 4.68 -14.29 -16.52
N LEU A 59 5.21 -13.14 -16.10
CA LEU A 59 5.35 -12.76 -14.72
C LEU A 59 4.23 -11.80 -14.29
N THR A 60 3.77 -11.92 -13.05
CA THR A 60 2.88 -10.93 -12.46
C THR A 60 3.67 -9.85 -11.70
N ALA A 61 3.02 -8.72 -11.41
CA ALA A 61 3.61 -7.68 -10.58
C ALA A 61 3.87 -8.13 -9.12
N LEU A 62 3.31 -9.27 -8.70
CA LEU A 62 3.48 -9.85 -7.36
C LEU A 62 4.69 -10.76 -7.26
N ALA A 63 5.24 -11.23 -8.39
CA ALA A 63 6.42 -12.07 -8.39
C ALA A 63 7.63 -11.29 -7.86
N PRO A 64 8.37 -11.81 -6.87
CA PRO A 64 9.56 -11.13 -6.30
C PRO A 64 10.59 -10.78 -7.38
N GLU A 65 10.74 -11.64 -8.40
CA GLU A 65 11.66 -11.45 -9.53
C GLU A 65 11.32 -10.22 -10.38
N CYS A 66 10.07 -9.77 -10.33
CA CYS A 66 9.61 -8.54 -10.99
C CYS A 66 9.98 -7.27 -10.24
N ASN A 67 10.51 -7.38 -9.03
CA ASN A 67 10.72 -6.26 -8.13
C ASN A 67 12.19 -6.18 -7.68
N ARG A 68 12.72 -4.97 -7.55
CA ARG A 68 14.07 -4.69 -7.03
C ARG A 68 14.01 -4.65 -5.50
N LEU A 69 13.79 -5.80 -4.86
CA LEU A 69 13.61 -5.89 -3.40
C LEU A 69 14.87 -5.49 -2.63
N ASP A 70 16.04 -5.76 -3.16
CA ASP A 70 17.35 -5.34 -2.69
C ASP A 70 17.47 -3.80 -2.65
N LEU A 71 17.22 -3.14 -3.77
CA LEU A 71 17.22 -1.68 -3.88
C LEU A 71 16.15 -1.03 -2.98
N MET A 72 14.98 -1.67 -2.89
CA MET A 72 13.91 -1.23 -2.00
C MET A 72 14.36 -1.24 -0.53
N ALA A 73 15.03 -2.31 -0.10
CA ALA A 73 15.56 -2.43 1.26
C ALA A 73 16.67 -1.40 1.52
N GLU A 74 17.60 -1.21 0.57
CA GLU A 74 18.67 -0.22 0.64
C GLU A 74 18.10 1.21 0.80
N HIS A 75 17.13 1.59 -0.03
CA HIS A 75 16.51 2.90 0.02
C HIS A 75 15.74 3.14 1.32
N LEU A 76 14.99 2.14 1.80
CA LEU A 76 14.29 2.26 3.09
C LEU A 76 15.27 2.43 4.25
N GLN A 77 16.39 1.70 4.25
CA GLN A 77 17.45 1.86 5.27
C GLN A 77 18.11 3.24 5.17
N ALA A 78 18.35 3.77 3.97
CA ALA A 78 18.89 5.11 3.78
C ALA A 78 17.94 6.18 4.33
N LEU A 79 16.65 6.11 3.97
CA LEU A 79 15.60 7.02 4.47
C LEU A 79 15.46 6.95 5.99
N LYS A 80 15.58 5.75 6.57
CA LYS A 80 15.55 5.55 8.04
C LYS A 80 16.70 6.28 8.74
N ARG A 81 17.87 6.35 8.11
CA ARG A 81 19.04 7.10 8.63
C ARG A 81 19.00 8.60 8.30
N GLY A 82 17.96 9.10 7.64
CA GLY A 82 17.83 10.52 7.26
C GLY A 82 18.51 10.86 5.94
N ALA A 83 19.00 9.90 5.17
CA ALA A 83 19.61 10.12 3.86
C ALA A 83 18.55 10.16 2.76
N SER A 84 18.72 11.08 1.80
CA SER A 84 17.89 11.15 0.59
C SER A 84 18.24 10.01 -0.38
N VAL A 85 17.27 9.61 -1.19
CA VAL A 85 17.43 8.58 -2.23
C VAL A 85 16.87 9.05 -3.56
N VAL A 86 17.33 8.45 -4.64
CA VAL A 86 16.76 8.62 -5.99
C VAL A 86 16.08 7.30 -6.36
N LYS A 87 14.74 7.27 -6.35
CA LYS A 87 13.97 6.06 -6.58
C LYS A 87 13.36 6.00 -7.97
N PRO A 88 13.17 4.79 -8.53
CA PRO A 88 12.40 4.63 -9.76
C PRO A 88 10.95 5.07 -9.55
N VAL A 89 10.30 5.48 -10.63
CA VAL A 89 8.86 5.78 -10.67
C VAL A 89 8.21 4.92 -11.73
N TYR A 90 7.23 4.11 -11.30
CA TYR A 90 6.47 3.27 -12.22
C TYR A 90 5.13 3.90 -12.55
N ASN A 91 4.92 4.20 -13.83
CA ASN A 91 3.65 4.71 -14.34
C ASN A 91 2.63 3.59 -14.46
N HIS A 92 1.71 3.52 -13.50
CA HIS A 92 0.68 2.47 -13.47
C HIS A 92 -0.38 2.60 -14.58
N GLU A 93 -0.56 3.77 -15.17
CA GLU A 93 -1.48 4.00 -16.27
C GLU A 93 -0.91 3.41 -17.57
N HIS A 94 0.28 3.83 -17.94
CA HIS A 94 0.93 3.39 -19.17
C HIS A 94 1.67 2.05 -19.01
N GLY A 95 2.07 1.69 -17.80
CA GLY A 95 2.80 0.46 -17.51
C GLY A 95 4.28 0.53 -17.86
N THR A 96 4.85 1.72 -17.85
CA THR A 96 6.24 2.08 -18.16
C THR A 96 6.93 2.71 -16.96
N PHE A 97 8.15 3.17 -17.12
CA PHE A 97 8.86 3.97 -16.12
C PHE A 97 8.84 5.44 -16.52
N ASP A 98 8.58 6.30 -15.55
CA ASP A 98 8.79 7.74 -15.61
C ASP A 98 10.23 8.09 -15.12
N PRO A 99 10.68 9.34 -15.24
CA PRO A 99 11.94 9.78 -14.65
C PRO A 99 12.02 9.51 -13.15
N ASP A 100 13.19 9.14 -12.67
CA ASP A 100 13.44 8.87 -11.27
C ASP A 100 13.11 10.07 -10.39
N GLU A 101 12.63 9.81 -9.17
CA GLU A 101 12.21 10.80 -8.18
C GLU A 101 13.25 10.93 -7.06
N HIS A 102 13.63 12.17 -6.74
CA HIS A 102 14.45 12.47 -5.56
C HIS A 102 13.56 12.55 -4.32
N VAL A 103 13.80 11.70 -3.34
CA VAL A 103 13.04 11.61 -2.08
C VAL A 103 13.93 12.02 -0.91
N THR A 104 13.55 13.08 -0.21
CA THR A 104 14.17 13.49 1.06
C THR A 104 13.25 13.06 2.21
N PRO A 105 13.78 12.34 3.23
CA PRO A 105 12.95 11.87 4.34
C PRO A 105 12.55 13.01 5.28
N GLY A 106 11.30 12.98 5.71
CA GLY A 106 10.82 13.71 6.87
C GLY A 106 11.15 12.98 8.17
N ASP A 107 10.55 13.44 9.29
CA ASP A 107 10.68 12.77 10.61
C ASP A 107 10.10 11.35 10.57
N ILE A 108 9.03 11.18 9.78
CA ILE A 108 8.33 9.90 9.58
C ILE A 108 8.25 9.61 8.08
N VAL A 109 8.63 8.40 7.69
CA VAL A 109 8.46 7.86 6.33
C VAL A 109 7.35 6.82 6.36
N ILE A 110 6.33 7.00 5.50
CA ILE A 110 5.27 6.02 5.30
C ILE A 110 5.52 5.32 3.98
N ALA A 111 5.94 4.05 4.02
CA ALA A 111 6.22 3.25 2.85
C ALA A 111 5.10 2.24 2.61
N ARG A 112 4.48 2.27 1.42
CA ARG A 112 3.38 1.37 1.08
C ARG A 112 3.71 0.50 -0.12
N GLY A 113 3.37 -0.79 -0.06
CA GLY A 113 3.62 -1.70 -1.18
C GLY A 113 3.03 -3.09 -1.02
N LEU A 114 3.19 -3.88 -2.08
CA LEU A 114 2.71 -5.25 -2.17
C LEU A 114 3.65 -6.25 -1.47
N LEU A 115 4.96 -6.03 -1.56
CA LEU A 115 6.01 -6.95 -1.10
C LEU A 115 6.89 -6.36 0.01
N ALA A 116 6.40 -5.35 0.73
CA ALA A 116 7.20 -4.61 1.71
C ALA A 116 7.71 -5.46 2.90
N LEU A 117 7.07 -6.58 3.22
CA LEU A 117 7.50 -7.49 4.29
C LEU A 117 8.00 -8.85 3.76
N HIS A 118 8.24 -8.94 2.44
CA HIS A 118 8.57 -10.23 1.82
C HIS A 118 9.91 -10.79 2.30
N THR A 119 10.97 -9.99 2.38
CA THR A 119 12.28 -10.43 2.85
C THR A 119 12.60 -9.96 4.28
N ALA A 120 13.56 -10.61 4.94
CA ALA A 120 14.01 -10.21 6.27
C ALA A 120 14.66 -8.81 6.26
N GLU A 121 15.39 -8.49 5.20
CA GLU A 121 16.05 -7.20 5.00
C GLU A 121 15.03 -6.07 4.91
N LEU A 122 13.95 -6.28 4.14
CA LEU A 122 12.84 -5.32 4.07
C LEU A 122 12.18 -5.14 5.43
N ARG A 123 11.87 -6.24 6.14
CA ARG A 123 11.25 -6.16 7.47
C ARG A 123 12.08 -5.37 8.46
N SER A 124 13.41 -5.51 8.42
CA SER A 124 14.33 -4.80 9.33
C SER A 124 14.36 -3.29 9.14
N ALA A 125 13.95 -2.81 7.97
CA ALA A 125 13.90 -1.39 7.67
C ALA A 125 12.75 -0.66 8.37
N PHE A 126 11.69 -1.35 8.79
CA PHE A 126 10.52 -0.77 9.41
C PHE A 126 10.62 -0.69 10.94
N ASP A 127 10.06 0.39 11.48
CA ASP A 127 9.85 0.56 12.92
C ASP A 127 8.45 0.09 13.33
N LEU A 128 7.48 0.17 12.43
CA LEU A 128 6.12 -0.31 12.61
C LEU A 128 5.56 -0.80 11.27
N THR A 129 4.84 -1.92 11.30
CA THR A 129 4.29 -2.53 10.10
C THR A 129 2.80 -2.80 10.24
N VAL A 130 2.05 -2.46 9.21
CA VAL A 130 0.59 -2.63 9.13
C VAL A 130 0.23 -3.43 7.91
N PHE A 131 -0.48 -4.54 8.08
CA PHE A 131 -1.03 -5.32 6.99
C PHE A 131 -2.54 -5.07 6.85
N LEU A 132 -2.97 -4.68 5.65
CA LEU A 132 -4.37 -4.50 5.31
C LEU A 132 -4.94 -5.77 4.70
N ASP A 133 -5.90 -6.38 5.41
CA ASP A 133 -6.55 -7.64 5.07
C ASP A 133 -8.09 -7.46 5.05
N PRO A 134 -8.63 -6.64 4.15
CA PRO A 134 -10.07 -6.47 4.04
C PRO A 134 -10.74 -7.74 3.51
N ASP A 135 -12.04 -7.87 3.79
CA ASP A 135 -12.87 -8.93 3.19
C ASP A 135 -12.59 -9.06 1.68
N PRO A 136 -12.41 -10.29 1.16
CA PRO A 136 -12.05 -10.50 -0.24
C PRO A 136 -13.02 -9.88 -1.24
N ALA A 137 -14.34 -9.97 -0.99
CA ALA A 137 -15.35 -9.39 -1.89
C ALA A 137 -15.30 -7.86 -1.85
N LEU A 138 -15.08 -7.28 -0.66
CA LEU A 138 -14.89 -5.84 -0.49
C LEU A 138 -13.64 -5.35 -1.25
N ARG A 139 -12.52 -6.05 -1.10
CA ARG A 139 -11.27 -5.75 -1.81
C ARG A 139 -11.46 -5.78 -3.34
N ILE A 140 -12.15 -6.79 -3.85
CA ILE A 140 -12.45 -6.92 -5.28
C ILE A 140 -13.29 -5.72 -5.76
N ARG A 141 -14.35 -5.36 -5.04
CA ARG A 141 -15.19 -4.18 -5.36
C ARG A 141 -14.35 -2.91 -5.40
N TRP A 142 -13.53 -2.64 -4.37
CA TRP A 142 -12.67 -1.46 -4.35
C TRP A 142 -11.66 -1.44 -5.50
N LYS A 143 -11.10 -2.60 -5.83
CA LYS A 143 -10.16 -2.71 -6.95
C LYS A 143 -10.85 -2.45 -8.30
N ILE A 144 -12.04 -3.01 -8.52
CA ILE A 144 -12.83 -2.76 -9.72
C ILE A 144 -13.13 -1.26 -9.83
N ALA A 145 -13.74 -0.66 -8.80
CA ALA A 145 -14.09 0.76 -8.80
C ALA A 145 -12.88 1.67 -9.10
N ARG A 146 -11.72 1.39 -8.49
CA ARG A 146 -10.50 2.16 -8.74
C ARG A 146 -9.97 1.97 -10.16
N ASP A 147 -9.87 0.74 -10.64
CA ASP A 147 -9.18 0.44 -11.90
C ASP A 147 -10.05 0.80 -13.12
N THR A 148 -11.39 0.77 -12.99
CA THR A 148 -12.30 1.31 -14.00
C THR A 148 -12.26 2.83 -14.05
N ALA A 149 -12.30 3.51 -12.89
CA ALA A 149 -12.31 4.98 -12.85
C ALA A 149 -10.97 5.64 -13.22
N LYS A 150 -9.82 4.98 -12.90
CA LYS A 150 -8.49 5.62 -12.99
C LYS A 150 -7.54 5.00 -14.01
N ARG A 151 -7.85 3.82 -14.56
CA ARG A 151 -6.92 3.06 -15.42
C ARG A 151 -7.54 2.61 -16.73
N GLY A 152 -8.82 2.94 -16.97
CA GLY A 152 -9.53 2.61 -18.20
C GLY A 152 -9.82 1.12 -18.41
N TYR A 153 -9.69 0.27 -17.39
CA TYR A 153 -10.04 -1.15 -17.49
C TYR A 153 -11.55 -1.37 -17.37
N THR A 154 -12.08 -2.41 -18.05
CA THR A 154 -13.43 -2.90 -17.76
C THR A 154 -13.42 -3.75 -16.48
N ALA A 155 -14.59 -3.94 -15.87
CA ALA A 155 -14.73 -4.80 -14.68
C ALA A 155 -14.25 -6.23 -14.96
N GLU A 156 -14.57 -6.78 -16.14
CA GLU A 156 -14.15 -8.11 -16.59
C GLU A 156 -12.63 -8.23 -16.68
N GLN A 157 -11.96 -7.23 -17.26
CA GLN A 157 -10.50 -7.19 -17.31
C GLN A 157 -9.88 -7.17 -15.93
N VAL A 158 -10.44 -6.40 -15.00
CA VAL A 158 -9.96 -6.36 -13.60
C VAL A 158 -10.12 -7.72 -12.93
N ILE A 159 -11.26 -8.41 -13.13
CA ILE A 159 -11.51 -9.75 -12.59
C ILE A 159 -10.51 -10.76 -13.17
N GLN A 160 -10.25 -10.72 -14.48
CA GLN A 160 -9.25 -11.58 -15.11
C GLN A 160 -7.84 -11.32 -14.55
N HIS A 161 -7.46 -10.06 -14.34
CA HIS A 161 -6.19 -9.71 -13.72
C HIS A 161 -6.09 -10.22 -12.28
N ILE A 162 -7.17 -10.21 -11.51
CA ILE A 162 -7.20 -10.77 -10.15
C ILE A 162 -6.99 -12.29 -10.21
N ARG A 163 -7.71 -12.99 -11.08
CA ARG A 163 -7.61 -14.44 -11.24
C ARG A 163 -6.19 -14.87 -11.63
N ARG A 164 -5.61 -14.22 -12.65
CA ARG A 164 -4.26 -14.53 -13.14
C ARG A 164 -3.18 -14.42 -12.06
N ARG A 165 -3.32 -13.49 -11.12
CA ARG A 165 -2.32 -13.22 -10.07
C ARG A 165 -2.64 -13.89 -8.73
N HIS A 166 -3.70 -14.71 -8.67
CA HIS A 166 -4.18 -15.29 -7.40
C HIS A 166 -3.14 -16.18 -6.73
N THR A 167 -2.53 -17.08 -7.49
CA THR A 167 -1.46 -17.97 -6.98
C THR A 167 -0.28 -17.18 -6.42
N ASP A 168 0.15 -16.11 -7.10
CA ASP A 168 1.23 -15.25 -6.60
C ASP A 168 0.81 -14.46 -5.36
N TYR A 169 -0.46 -14.06 -5.27
CA TYR A 169 -0.99 -13.45 -4.05
C TYR A 169 -0.89 -14.41 -2.86
N GLU A 170 -1.34 -15.64 -3.00
CA GLU A 170 -1.26 -16.66 -1.95
C GLU A 170 0.19 -16.98 -1.57
N ARG A 171 1.07 -17.00 -2.55
CA ARG A 171 2.48 -17.36 -2.35
C ARG A 171 3.33 -16.24 -1.77
N TYR A 172 3.13 -14.99 -2.20
CA TYR A 172 4.05 -13.89 -1.93
C TYR A 172 3.45 -12.74 -1.10
N VAL A 173 2.14 -12.49 -1.17
CA VAL A 173 1.52 -11.36 -0.47
C VAL A 173 0.86 -11.82 0.82
N ALA A 174 -0.02 -12.81 0.78
CA ALA A 174 -0.76 -13.26 1.95
C ALA A 174 0.11 -13.69 3.13
N PRO A 175 1.26 -14.39 2.95
CA PRO A 175 2.12 -14.79 4.06
C PRO A 175 2.73 -13.61 4.83
N GLN A 176 2.86 -12.44 4.22
CA GLN A 176 3.41 -11.24 4.87
C GLN A 176 2.55 -10.77 6.06
N ARG A 177 1.28 -11.16 6.09
CA ARG A 177 0.37 -10.92 7.21
C ARG A 177 0.92 -11.42 8.56
N ALA A 178 1.65 -12.54 8.53
CA ALA A 178 2.25 -13.10 9.74
C ALA A 178 3.39 -12.24 10.32
N HIS A 179 4.00 -11.38 9.50
CA HIS A 179 5.13 -10.53 9.88
C HIS A 179 4.71 -9.11 10.28
N ALA A 180 3.42 -8.77 10.21
CA ALA A 180 2.95 -7.44 10.55
C ALA A 180 2.75 -7.27 12.06
N ASP A 181 3.10 -6.08 12.57
CA ASP A 181 2.83 -5.65 13.94
C ASP A 181 1.33 -5.41 14.19
N VAL A 182 0.62 -4.92 13.17
CA VAL A 182 -0.82 -4.66 13.21
C VAL A 182 -1.47 -5.22 11.95
N VAL A 183 -2.55 -5.97 12.10
CA VAL A 183 -3.42 -6.37 10.99
C VAL A 183 -4.73 -5.61 11.08
N ILE A 184 -5.13 -4.95 10.00
CA ILE A 184 -6.37 -4.20 9.89
C ILE A 184 -7.30 -4.91 8.92
N MET A 185 -8.49 -5.27 9.39
CA MET A 185 -9.51 -5.97 8.63
C MET A 185 -10.77 -5.10 8.51
N TYR A 186 -11.21 -4.84 7.29
CA TYR A 186 -12.50 -4.20 7.00
C TYR A 186 -13.45 -5.24 6.42
N ALA A 187 -14.69 -5.26 6.88
CA ALA A 187 -15.73 -6.13 6.35
C ALA A 187 -17.07 -5.37 6.24
N PRO A 188 -17.94 -5.73 5.27
CA PRO A 188 -19.26 -5.15 5.16
C PRO A 188 -20.08 -5.45 6.43
N ALA A 189 -20.81 -4.44 6.92
CA ALA A 189 -21.83 -4.61 7.96
C ALA A 189 -23.23 -4.70 7.34
N PRO A 190 -24.22 -5.29 8.05
CA PRO A 190 -25.59 -5.44 7.54
C PRO A 190 -26.29 -4.11 7.22
N ASP A 191 -25.90 -3.03 7.87
CA ASP A 191 -26.42 -1.67 7.68
C ASP A 191 -25.77 -0.92 6.50
N GLY A 192 -24.92 -1.59 5.72
CA GLY A 192 -24.17 -1.00 4.60
C GLY A 192 -22.93 -0.24 4.99
N THR A 193 -22.61 -0.15 6.29
CA THR A 193 -21.35 0.40 6.78
C THR A 193 -20.20 -0.61 6.70
N LEU A 194 -19.04 -0.26 7.21
CA LEU A 194 -17.92 -1.18 7.37
C LEU A 194 -17.62 -1.43 8.84
N THR A 195 -17.42 -2.68 9.20
CA THR A 195 -16.79 -3.04 10.46
C THR A 195 -15.28 -2.92 10.33
N LEU A 196 -14.63 -2.54 11.43
CA LEU A 196 -13.19 -2.54 11.58
C LEU A 196 -12.80 -3.52 12.67
N ARG A 197 -11.89 -4.43 12.36
CA ARG A 197 -11.21 -5.29 13.35
C ARG A 197 -9.72 -5.09 13.24
N THR A 198 -9.04 -5.12 14.37
CA THR A 198 -7.59 -4.99 14.44
C THR A 198 -7.00 -6.13 15.26
N ASP A 199 -5.86 -6.66 14.80
CA ASP A 199 -5.04 -7.62 15.53
C ASP A 199 -3.67 -6.98 15.76
N VAL A 200 -3.43 -6.57 17.03
CA VAL A 200 -2.20 -5.86 17.44
C VAL A 200 -1.26 -6.87 18.10
N ARG A 201 -0.07 -7.04 17.54
CA ARG A 201 0.93 -8.05 17.92
C ARG A 201 2.22 -7.45 18.48
N THR A 202 2.25 -6.15 18.70
CA THR A 202 3.41 -5.41 19.18
C THR A 202 3.10 -4.70 20.50
N LYS A 203 4.16 -4.40 21.27
CA LYS A 203 4.06 -3.53 22.47
C LYS A 203 4.32 -2.04 22.14
N ARG A 204 4.60 -1.72 20.87
CA ARG A 204 4.81 -0.34 20.43
C ARG A 204 3.48 0.41 20.45
N ASP A 205 3.56 1.73 20.60
CA ASP A 205 2.37 2.58 20.46
C ASP A 205 1.87 2.56 19.01
N VAL A 206 0.61 2.16 18.83
CA VAL A 206 -0.08 2.07 17.55
C VAL A 206 -1.30 3.00 17.47
N SER A 207 -1.46 3.90 18.45
CA SER A 207 -2.63 4.79 18.58
C SER A 207 -2.91 5.58 17.29
N ILE A 208 -1.88 6.15 16.69
CA ILE A 208 -1.97 6.86 15.40
C ILE A 208 -2.50 5.97 14.27
N VAL A 209 -2.03 4.72 14.21
CA VAL A 209 -2.48 3.77 13.19
C VAL A 209 -3.93 3.38 13.40
N LEU A 210 -4.35 3.15 14.64
CA LEU A 210 -5.74 2.81 14.97
C LEU A 210 -6.70 3.97 14.69
N ALA A 211 -6.33 5.19 15.05
CA ALA A 211 -7.11 6.40 14.74
C ALA A 211 -7.22 6.60 13.21
N ALA A 212 -6.12 6.39 12.49
CA ALA A 212 -6.10 6.47 11.03
C ALA A 212 -6.96 5.38 10.38
N ALA A 213 -7.01 4.17 10.94
CA ALA A 213 -7.85 3.08 10.46
C ALA A 213 -9.35 3.41 10.59
N GLU A 214 -9.77 4.01 11.70
CA GLU A 214 -11.15 4.49 11.88
C GLU A 214 -11.49 5.61 10.89
N ARG A 215 -10.61 6.57 10.70
CA ARG A 215 -10.79 7.63 9.70
C ARG A 215 -10.92 7.06 8.28
N ALA A 216 -10.05 6.12 7.91
CA ALA A 216 -10.06 5.45 6.61
C ALA A 216 -11.36 4.64 6.39
N ARG A 217 -11.90 4.02 7.44
CA ARG A 217 -13.19 3.34 7.42
C ARG A 217 -14.32 4.28 7.01
N GLY A 218 -14.39 5.46 7.62
CA GLY A 218 -15.40 6.47 7.28
C GLY A 218 -15.33 6.92 5.82
N GLN A 219 -14.13 7.14 5.29
CA GLN A 219 -13.91 7.51 3.88
C GLN A 219 -14.31 6.39 2.90
N ALA A 220 -14.04 5.15 3.26
CA ALA A 220 -14.37 3.99 2.42
C ALA A 220 -15.88 3.74 2.31
N VAL A 221 -16.65 4.04 3.36
CA VAL A 221 -18.13 4.00 3.33
C VAL A 221 -18.67 5.02 2.34
N SER A 222 -18.16 6.25 2.37
CA SER A 222 -18.57 7.31 1.44
C SER A 222 -18.29 6.95 -0.03
N ALA A 223 -17.17 6.29 -0.30
CA ALA A 223 -16.80 5.84 -1.65
C ALA A 223 -17.61 4.63 -2.14
N ALA A 224 -18.09 3.79 -1.23
CA ALA A 224 -18.91 2.61 -1.56
C ALA A 224 -20.38 2.94 -1.84
N SER A 225 -20.84 4.12 -1.42
CA SER A 225 -22.22 4.58 -1.56
C SER A 225 -22.53 5.19 -2.94
N VAL A 226 -21.54 5.30 -3.84
CA VAL A 226 -21.78 5.72 -5.23
C VAL A 226 -22.35 4.53 -5.99
N PRO A 227 -23.59 4.58 -6.49
CA PRO A 227 -24.16 3.49 -7.28
C PRO A 227 -23.29 3.25 -8.52
N VAL A 228 -22.88 2.00 -8.74
CA VAL A 228 -22.42 1.58 -10.06
C VAL A 228 -23.68 1.50 -10.93
N GLU A 229 -24.05 2.60 -11.57
CA GLU A 229 -25.05 2.53 -12.62
C GLU A 229 -24.51 1.60 -13.70
N ALA A 230 -25.21 0.49 -13.86
CA ALA A 230 -25.01 -0.43 -14.98
C ALA A 230 -25.37 0.32 -16.27
N ARG A 231 -24.37 0.65 -17.06
CA ARG A 231 -24.53 0.96 -18.48
C ARG A 231 -24.00 -0.18 -19.32
#